data_50d830f8e1d6819105e005ef8db62c54
#
_entry.id   50d830f8e1d6819105e005ef8db62c54
#
_cell.length_a   1.000
_cell.length_b   1.000
_cell.length_c   1.000
_cell.angle_alpha   90.00
_cell.angle_beta   90.00
_cell.angle_gamma   90.00
#
_symmetry.space_group_name_H-M   'P 1'
#
loop_
_entity.id
_entity.type
_entity.pdbx_description
1 polymer ?
#
loop_
_entity_poly.entity_id
_entity_poly.type
_entity_poly.pdbx_seq_one_letter_code
_entity_poly.pdbx_strand_id
1 'polypeptide(L)'
;MGPMDTASFVRSLPKAELHLHIEGTLEPEMMFDLAARNGIDVPFATVEEVRAAYEFSDLQSFLDIYDQGAAVLVTEQDFFDLMYAYLGRAAADGVRRAEIFFDPQTHTERGIGFSVFMDGFTRAIEAAHAEWGISAALIMCFLRHLPGQAAVETWSEAAPYANLMIGVGLDSSEVGNPPEWFAEAYQLARDAGLRAVAHAGEEGPPAYVIGALDSLGSERIDHGVRSAEDPALVERLVAEQIPLTMCPLSNVKLRVFDRLEHHNLKDLLDRGVRVTINSDDPAYFGGYVLDNYVAIAEALDLSREDLITLARNSIEAAFLSVDEKDALLADLDAVTSS
;
A
#
# COMPACT_ATOMS: atom_id res chain seq x y z
N MET A 1 -16.20 -32.62 4.22
CA MET A 1 -14.94 -31.91 4.03
C MET A 1 -14.54 -31.38 5.41
N GLY A 2 -13.27 -31.59 5.82
CA GLY A 2 -12.77 -30.99 7.07
C GLY A 2 -12.78 -29.45 6.99
N PRO A 3 -12.73 -28.75 8.13
CA PRO A 3 -12.66 -27.31 8.12
C PRO A 3 -11.43 -26.86 7.32
N MET A 4 -11.61 -25.96 6.37
CA MET A 4 -10.55 -25.31 5.60
C MET A 4 -9.70 -24.49 6.58
N ASP A 5 -8.37 -24.58 6.51
CA ASP A 5 -7.50 -23.73 7.33
C ASP A 5 -7.65 -22.25 6.94
N THR A 6 -7.25 -21.34 7.83
CA THR A 6 -7.41 -19.90 7.66
C THR A 6 -6.74 -19.41 6.38
N ALA A 7 -5.53 -19.86 6.08
CA ALA A 7 -4.79 -19.42 4.89
C ALA A 7 -5.50 -19.84 3.59
N SER A 8 -5.95 -21.09 3.49
CA SER A 8 -6.70 -21.59 2.35
C SER A 8 -8.03 -20.84 2.19
N PHE A 9 -8.70 -20.53 3.30
CA PHE A 9 -9.95 -19.78 3.28
C PHE A 9 -9.71 -18.34 2.77
N VAL A 10 -8.77 -17.62 3.36
CA VAL A 10 -8.45 -16.23 2.96
C VAL A 10 -8.00 -16.17 1.50
N ARG A 11 -7.18 -17.15 1.05
CA ARG A 11 -6.76 -17.23 -0.36
C ARG A 11 -7.95 -17.40 -1.31
N SER A 12 -9.00 -18.09 -0.89
CA SER A 12 -10.19 -18.29 -1.72
C SER A 12 -11.08 -17.05 -1.82
N LEU A 13 -10.97 -16.08 -0.89
CA LEU A 13 -11.74 -14.84 -0.91
C LEU A 13 -11.22 -13.88 -1.98
N PRO A 14 -12.02 -13.50 -2.99
CA PRO A 14 -11.72 -12.34 -3.82
C PRO A 14 -11.57 -11.10 -2.94
N LYS A 15 -10.48 -10.36 -3.12
CA LYS A 15 -10.17 -9.16 -2.36
C LYS A 15 -9.40 -8.15 -3.18
N ALA A 16 -9.34 -6.90 -2.71
CA ALA A 16 -8.44 -5.90 -3.22
C ALA A 16 -7.28 -5.68 -2.23
N GLU A 17 -6.11 -5.32 -2.74
CA GLU A 17 -5.01 -4.78 -1.98
C GLU A 17 -4.83 -3.32 -2.37
N LEU A 18 -4.92 -2.41 -1.40
CA LEU A 18 -5.10 -0.97 -1.63
C LEU A 18 -3.96 -0.13 -1.03
N HIS A 19 -3.01 -0.78 -0.37
CA HIS A 19 -1.90 -0.15 0.30
C HIS A 19 -0.66 -1.05 0.20
N LEU A 20 0.13 -0.78 -0.82
CA LEU A 20 1.37 -1.49 -1.09
C LEU A 20 2.27 -0.56 -1.89
N HIS A 21 3.52 -0.39 -1.45
CA HIS A 21 4.57 0.32 -2.17
C HIS A 21 5.29 -0.67 -3.08
N ILE A 22 5.38 -0.34 -4.38
CA ILE A 22 5.99 -1.27 -5.32
C ILE A 22 7.47 -1.50 -5.02
N GLU A 23 8.18 -0.48 -4.60
CA GLU A 23 9.59 -0.58 -4.19
C GLU A 23 9.75 -1.49 -2.97
N GLY A 24 8.73 -1.53 -2.10
CA GLY A 24 8.66 -2.42 -0.93
C GLY A 24 8.42 -3.89 -1.24
N THR A 25 8.21 -4.23 -2.51
CA THR A 25 8.12 -5.61 -2.99
C THR A 25 9.45 -6.18 -3.45
N LEU A 26 10.51 -5.37 -3.42
CA LEU A 26 11.84 -5.78 -3.88
C LEU A 26 12.46 -6.78 -2.91
N GLU A 27 12.29 -8.06 -3.22
CA GLU A 27 12.90 -9.15 -2.45
C GLU A 27 14.42 -9.11 -2.52
N PRO A 28 15.14 -9.49 -1.45
CA PRO A 28 16.60 -9.48 -1.43
C PRO A 28 17.26 -10.24 -2.59
N GLU A 29 16.70 -11.36 -3.02
CA GLU A 29 17.18 -12.13 -4.17
C GLU A 29 17.11 -11.30 -5.46
N MET A 30 15.97 -10.66 -5.73
CA MET A 30 15.80 -9.79 -6.88
C MET A 30 16.74 -8.57 -6.81
N MET A 31 16.94 -8.00 -5.62
CA MET A 31 17.88 -6.89 -5.43
C MET A 31 19.30 -7.28 -5.88
N PHE A 32 19.79 -8.48 -5.53
CA PHE A 32 21.10 -8.94 -5.96
C PHE A 32 21.16 -9.22 -7.47
N ASP A 33 20.10 -9.80 -8.06
CA ASP A 33 20.01 -10.05 -9.50
C ASP A 33 20.04 -8.75 -10.29
N LEU A 34 19.28 -7.73 -9.86
CA LEU A 34 19.25 -6.41 -10.47
C LEU A 34 20.56 -5.65 -10.29
N ALA A 35 21.18 -5.73 -9.11
CA ALA A 35 22.47 -5.14 -8.83
C ALA A 35 23.55 -5.71 -9.77
N ALA A 36 23.59 -7.02 -9.94
CA ALA A 36 24.52 -7.69 -10.86
C ALA A 36 24.25 -7.30 -12.31
N ARG A 37 22.98 -7.22 -12.73
CA ARG A 37 22.58 -6.80 -14.08
C ARG A 37 23.01 -5.38 -14.41
N ASN A 38 22.86 -4.48 -13.45
CA ASN A 38 23.11 -3.05 -13.63
C ASN A 38 24.52 -2.61 -13.21
N GLY A 39 25.35 -3.52 -12.68
CA GLY A 39 26.70 -3.22 -12.23
C GLY A 39 26.73 -2.27 -11.02
N ILE A 40 25.76 -2.41 -10.13
CA ILE A 40 25.59 -1.59 -8.91
C ILE A 40 26.08 -2.38 -7.72
N ASP A 41 26.92 -1.76 -6.89
CA ASP A 41 27.34 -2.34 -5.63
C ASP A 41 26.27 -2.12 -4.56
N VAL A 42 25.83 -3.21 -3.91
CA VAL A 42 24.95 -3.14 -2.74
C VAL A 42 25.78 -3.28 -1.46
N PRO A 43 25.38 -2.64 -0.33
CA PRO A 43 26.18 -2.62 0.89
C PRO A 43 26.12 -3.94 1.70
N PHE A 44 25.61 -5.01 1.10
CA PHE A 44 25.42 -6.33 1.70
C PHE A 44 26.16 -7.38 0.87
N ALA A 45 26.77 -8.37 1.52
CA ALA A 45 27.47 -9.44 0.83
C ALA A 45 26.56 -10.62 0.47
N THR A 46 25.45 -10.82 1.20
CA THR A 46 24.52 -11.95 1.01
C THR A 46 23.06 -11.53 1.26
N VAL A 47 22.13 -12.36 0.74
CA VAL A 47 20.70 -12.24 0.99
C VAL A 47 20.38 -12.32 2.50
N GLU A 48 21.08 -13.19 3.23
CA GLU A 48 20.92 -13.35 4.68
C GLU A 48 21.32 -12.09 5.45
N GLU A 49 22.36 -11.38 5.00
CA GLU A 49 22.75 -10.09 5.60
C GLU A 49 21.68 -9.03 5.38
N VAL A 50 21.08 -8.97 4.19
CA VAL A 50 19.94 -8.06 3.92
C VAL A 50 18.79 -8.36 4.85
N ARG A 51 18.36 -9.63 4.95
CA ARG A 51 17.26 -10.03 5.84
C ARG A 51 17.57 -9.75 7.31
N ALA A 52 18.80 -9.91 7.72
CA ALA A 52 19.23 -9.57 9.09
C ALA A 52 19.19 -8.06 9.37
N ALA A 53 19.37 -7.22 8.34
CA ALA A 53 19.26 -5.77 8.46
C ALA A 53 17.81 -5.28 8.59
N TYR A 54 16.79 -6.11 8.25
CA TYR A 54 15.37 -5.77 8.36
C TYR A 54 14.83 -5.82 9.81
N GLU A 55 15.69 -5.52 10.80
CA GLU A 55 15.29 -5.33 12.20
C GLU A 55 15.24 -3.83 12.52
N PHE A 56 14.08 -3.25 12.27
CA PHE A 56 13.86 -1.80 12.39
C PHE A 56 13.53 -1.40 13.83
N SER A 57 13.94 -0.19 14.22
CA SER A 57 13.60 0.44 15.50
C SER A 57 12.44 1.43 15.37
N ASP A 58 12.27 1.97 14.18
CA ASP A 58 11.30 3.01 13.82
C ASP A 58 11.20 3.15 12.29
N LEU A 59 10.31 3.99 11.82
CA LEU A 59 10.12 4.29 10.40
C LEU A 59 11.39 4.82 9.72
N GLN A 60 12.18 5.68 10.39
CA GLN A 60 13.38 6.24 9.76
C GLN A 60 14.44 5.16 9.48
N SER A 61 14.66 4.22 10.41
CA SER A 61 15.60 3.12 10.22
C SER A 61 15.20 2.18 9.07
N PHE A 62 13.92 2.07 8.78
CA PHE A 62 13.41 1.38 7.61
C PHE A 62 13.71 2.17 6.32
N LEU A 63 13.36 3.46 6.26
CA LEU A 63 13.56 4.28 5.07
C LEU A 63 15.04 4.33 4.62
N ASP A 64 15.98 4.34 5.57
CA ASP A 64 17.42 4.33 5.29
C ASP A 64 17.87 3.06 4.52
N ILE A 65 17.21 1.92 4.73
CA ILE A 65 17.50 0.66 4.03
C ILE A 65 16.68 0.56 2.73
N TYR A 66 15.47 1.03 2.75
CA TYR A 66 14.56 1.06 1.60
C TYR A 66 15.16 1.82 0.41
N ASP A 67 15.69 3.04 0.66
CA ASP A 67 16.33 3.85 -0.37
C ASP A 67 17.55 3.15 -0.99
N GLN A 68 18.34 2.44 -0.16
CA GLN A 68 19.49 1.66 -0.63
C GLN A 68 19.04 0.50 -1.53
N GLY A 69 17.94 -0.18 -1.18
CA GLY A 69 17.37 -1.24 -2.00
C GLY A 69 16.88 -0.72 -3.35
N ALA A 70 16.12 0.37 -3.34
CA ALA A 70 15.57 0.98 -4.55
C ALA A 70 16.65 1.44 -5.56
N ALA A 71 17.90 1.64 -5.11
CA ALA A 71 19.00 2.07 -5.97
C ALA A 71 19.32 1.11 -7.13
N VAL A 72 18.97 -0.18 -7.03
CA VAL A 72 19.21 -1.18 -8.10
C VAL A 72 18.22 -1.08 -9.26
N LEU A 73 17.12 -0.34 -9.11
CA LEU A 73 16.09 -0.11 -10.14
C LEU A 73 16.54 1.02 -11.08
N VAL A 74 16.96 0.70 -12.30
CA VAL A 74 17.59 1.64 -13.23
C VAL A 74 16.91 1.67 -14.59
N THR A 75 16.52 0.50 -15.11
CA THR A 75 16.00 0.35 -16.46
C THR A 75 14.51 0.07 -16.45
N GLU A 76 13.81 0.37 -17.55
CA GLU A 76 12.42 -0.01 -17.75
C GLU A 76 12.15 -1.49 -17.42
N GLN A 77 13.11 -2.37 -17.79
CA GLN A 77 12.98 -3.80 -17.52
C GLN A 77 13.04 -4.14 -16.02
N ASP A 78 13.79 -3.38 -15.21
CA ASP A 78 13.85 -3.59 -13.77
C ASP A 78 12.49 -3.27 -13.11
N PHE A 79 11.87 -2.18 -13.53
CA PHE A 79 10.54 -1.80 -13.05
C PHE A 79 9.44 -2.76 -13.54
N PHE A 80 9.58 -3.27 -14.78
CA PHE A 80 8.71 -4.33 -15.27
C PHE A 80 8.84 -5.60 -14.41
N ASP A 81 10.05 -6.09 -14.19
CA ASP A 81 10.31 -7.34 -13.46
C ASP A 81 9.77 -7.25 -12.03
N LEU A 82 9.98 -6.12 -11.35
CA LEU A 82 9.49 -5.86 -10.00
C LEU A 82 7.95 -5.91 -9.93
N MET A 83 7.29 -5.12 -10.74
CA MET A 83 5.82 -5.04 -10.79
C MET A 83 5.19 -6.38 -11.18
N TYR A 84 5.76 -7.06 -12.17
CA TYR A 84 5.24 -8.34 -12.65
C TYR A 84 5.36 -9.44 -11.60
N ALA A 85 6.50 -9.50 -10.88
CA ALA A 85 6.71 -10.45 -9.79
C ALA A 85 5.70 -10.24 -8.66
N TYR A 86 5.48 -8.98 -8.25
CA TYR A 86 4.48 -8.65 -7.25
C TYR A 86 3.07 -9.08 -7.68
N LEU A 87 2.63 -8.69 -8.90
CA LEU A 87 1.28 -8.99 -9.37
C LEU A 87 1.01 -10.50 -9.48
N GLY A 88 2.02 -11.29 -9.86
CA GLY A 88 1.91 -12.74 -9.85
C GLY A 88 1.71 -13.30 -8.44
N ARG A 89 2.40 -12.77 -7.45
CA ARG A 89 2.24 -13.13 -6.04
C ARG A 89 0.85 -12.73 -5.53
N ALA A 90 0.43 -11.50 -5.77
CA ALA A 90 -0.88 -10.99 -5.36
C ALA A 90 -2.03 -11.82 -5.97
N ALA A 91 -1.95 -12.17 -7.25
CA ALA A 91 -2.94 -13.02 -7.90
C ALA A 91 -3.01 -14.42 -7.26
N ALA A 92 -1.86 -15.02 -6.91
CA ALA A 92 -1.78 -16.31 -6.22
C ALA A 92 -2.38 -16.25 -4.80
N ASP A 93 -2.33 -15.08 -4.15
CA ASP A 93 -2.92 -14.82 -2.83
C ASP A 93 -4.43 -14.48 -2.89
N GLY A 94 -5.02 -14.47 -4.07
CA GLY A 94 -6.46 -14.22 -4.28
C GLY A 94 -6.83 -12.76 -4.47
N VAL A 95 -5.86 -11.87 -4.66
CA VAL A 95 -6.11 -10.47 -5.03
C VAL A 95 -6.67 -10.39 -6.44
N ARG A 96 -7.74 -9.59 -6.63
CA ARG A 96 -8.38 -9.33 -7.91
C ARG A 96 -8.15 -7.91 -8.40
N ARG A 97 -7.90 -6.99 -7.46
CA ARG A 97 -7.57 -5.60 -7.71
C ARG A 97 -6.42 -5.19 -6.82
N ALA A 98 -5.35 -4.60 -7.39
CA ALA A 98 -4.27 -3.96 -6.66
C ALA A 98 -4.24 -2.46 -6.99
N GLU A 99 -4.10 -1.61 -5.96
CA GLU A 99 -3.88 -0.17 -6.11
C GLU A 99 -2.54 0.15 -5.45
N ILE A 100 -1.55 0.45 -6.29
CA ILE A 100 -0.13 0.30 -6.00
C ILE A 100 0.52 1.67 -5.91
N PHE A 101 1.13 1.97 -4.77
CA PHE A 101 1.94 3.17 -4.59
C PHE A 101 3.28 3.04 -5.27
N PHE A 102 3.80 4.17 -5.76
CA PHE A 102 5.17 4.30 -6.22
C PHE A 102 5.70 5.71 -5.93
N ASP A 103 7.01 5.83 -5.70
CA ASP A 103 7.68 7.04 -5.25
C ASP A 103 8.57 7.61 -6.36
N PRO A 104 8.05 8.49 -7.24
CA PRO A 104 8.84 8.99 -8.35
C PRO A 104 10.09 9.75 -7.90
N GLN A 105 10.03 10.45 -6.75
CA GLN A 105 11.14 11.24 -6.23
C GLN A 105 12.35 10.37 -5.86
N THR A 106 12.12 9.17 -5.33
CA THR A 106 13.16 8.16 -5.07
C THR A 106 13.95 7.79 -6.33
N HIS A 107 13.31 7.84 -7.49
CA HIS A 107 13.93 7.51 -8.78
C HIS A 107 14.48 8.73 -9.51
N THR A 108 13.74 9.83 -9.55
CA THR A 108 14.14 11.04 -10.30
C THR A 108 15.38 11.71 -9.70
N GLU A 109 15.55 11.69 -8.38
CA GLU A 109 16.78 12.16 -7.71
C GLU A 109 18.05 11.43 -8.18
N ARG A 110 17.90 10.17 -8.60
CA ARG A 110 18.99 9.36 -9.17
C ARG A 110 19.14 9.52 -10.69
N GLY A 111 18.35 10.41 -11.31
CA GLY A 111 18.36 10.66 -12.74
C GLY A 111 17.55 9.66 -13.58
N ILE A 112 16.69 8.86 -12.97
CA ILE A 112 15.76 7.96 -13.68
C ILE A 112 14.50 8.77 -14.04
N GLY A 113 14.26 8.96 -15.33
CA GLY A 113 13.13 9.75 -15.81
C GLY A 113 11.79 9.01 -15.71
N PHE A 114 10.68 9.77 -15.60
CA PHE A 114 9.32 9.24 -15.46
C PHE A 114 8.96 8.17 -16.50
N SER A 115 9.35 8.33 -17.77
CA SER A 115 9.04 7.32 -18.79
C SER A 115 9.62 5.94 -18.47
N VAL A 116 10.78 5.87 -17.82
CA VAL A 116 11.47 4.60 -17.54
C VAL A 116 10.63 3.71 -16.61
N PHE A 117 10.20 4.25 -15.46
CA PHE A 117 9.41 3.44 -14.53
C PHE A 117 7.95 3.33 -14.96
N MET A 118 7.34 4.37 -15.53
CA MET A 118 5.95 4.31 -16.00
C MET A 118 5.75 3.29 -17.13
N ASP A 119 6.68 3.23 -18.11
CA ASP A 119 6.62 2.25 -19.19
C ASP A 119 6.82 0.82 -18.65
N GLY A 120 7.75 0.63 -17.71
CA GLY A 120 7.95 -0.65 -17.03
C GLY A 120 6.71 -1.13 -16.28
N PHE A 121 6.13 -0.27 -15.44
CA PHE A 121 4.94 -0.59 -14.64
C PHE A 121 3.72 -0.89 -15.52
N THR A 122 3.43 -0.04 -16.52
CA THR A 122 2.24 -0.23 -17.36
C THR A 122 2.31 -1.50 -18.19
N ARG A 123 3.49 -1.82 -18.77
CA ARG A 123 3.70 -3.10 -19.47
C ARG A 123 3.50 -4.30 -18.55
N ALA A 124 4.00 -4.24 -17.32
CA ALA A 124 3.84 -5.32 -16.36
C ALA A 124 2.38 -5.51 -15.94
N ILE A 125 1.64 -4.42 -15.71
CA ILE A 125 0.20 -4.46 -15.40
C ILE A 125 -0.59 -5.10 -16.53
N GLU A 126 -0.31 -4.73 -17.80
CA GLU A 126 -0.96 -5.33 -18.97
C GLU A 126 -0.65 -6.83 -19.09
N ALA A 127 0.62 -7.21 -18.89
CA ALA A 127 1.04 -8.60 -18.94
C ALA A 127 0.40 -9.45 -17.83
N ALA A 128 0.39 -8.94 -16.61
CA ALA A 128 -0.22 -9.62 -15.46
C ALA A 128 -1.73 -9.77 -15.60
N HIS A 129 -2.40 -8.74 -16.14
CA HIS A 129 -3.83 -8.83 -16.43
C HIS A 129 -4.11 -9.92 -17.47
N ALA A 130 -3.33 -9.99 -18.54
CA ALA A 130 -3.50 -11.00 -19.58
C ALA A 130 -3.24 -12.43 -19.09
N GLU A 131 -2.29 -12.62 -18.15
CA GLU A 131 -1.90 -13.94 -17.67
C GLU A 131 -2.75 -14.42 -16.50
N TRP A 132 -3.05 -13.54 -15.53
CA TRP A 132 -3.70 -13.93 -14.26
C TRP A 132 -5.07 -13.29 -14.04
N GLY A 133 -5.49 -12.36 -14.90
CA GLY A 133 -6.77 -11.67 -14.77
C GLY A 133 -6.84 -10.67 -13.60
N ILE A 134 -5.71 -10.38 -12.94
CA ILE A 134 -5.64 -9.36 -11.90
C ILE A 134 -5.72 -7.97 -12.53
N SER A 135 -6.54 -7.07 -11.98
CA SER A 135 -6.52 -5.66 -12.36
C SER A 135 -5.63 -4.87 -11.41
N ALA A 136 -4.87 -3.91 -11.97
CA ALA A 136 -4.03 -3.05 -11.15
C ALA A 136 -4.06 -1.60 -11.63
N ALA A 137 -3.81 -0.66 -10.73
CA ALA A 137 -3.68 0.75 -11.03
C ALA A 137 -2.63 1.40 -10.14
N LEU A 138 -2.05 2.50 -10.63
CA LEU A 138 -0.96 3.21 -9.98
C LEU A 138 -1.48 4.41 -9.19
N ILE A 139 -0.91 4.64 -8.01
CA ILE A 139 -1.08 5.84 -7.19
C ILE A 139 0.31 6.42 -6.95
N MET A 140 0.54 7.63 -7.41
CA MET A 140 1.81 8.31 -7.23
C MET A 140 1.88 8.97 -5.86
N CYS A 141 2.90 8.66 -5.06
CA CYS A 141 3.10 9.28 -3.77
C CYS A 141 4.05 10.49 -3.82
N PHE A 142 3.79 11.43 -2.93
CA PHE A 142 4.69 12.54 -2.64
C PHE A 142 5.41 12.25 -1.33
N LEU A 143 6.75 12.34 -1.32
CA LEU A 143 7.57 12.14 -0.13
C LEU A 143 7.44 13.34 0.82
N ARG A 144 6.75 13.16 1.94
CA ARG A 144 6.36 14.24 2.86
C ARG A 144 7.50 14.82 3.70
N HIS A 145 8.65 14.16 3.75
CA HIS A 145 9.85 14.72 4.38
C HIS A 145 10.48 15.83 3.53
N LEU A 146 10.10 15.94 2.26
CA LEU A 146 10.46 17.04 1.37
C LEU A 146 9.48 18.21 1.51
N PRO A 147 9.90 19.46 1.15
CA PRO A 147 8.98 20.60 1.17
C PRO A 147 7.78 20.42 0.24
N GLY A 148 6.61 20.97 0.61
CA GLY A 148 5.41 20.93 -0.25
C GLY A 148 5.63 21.45 -1.67
N GLN A 149 6.57 22.40 -1.86
CA GLN A 149 6.99 22.86 -3.19
C GLN A 149 7.59 21.74 -4.06
N ALA A 150 8.33 20.81 -3.46
CA ALA A 150 8.87 19.64 -4.17
C ALA A 150 7.76 18.75 -4.70
N ALA A 151 6.65 18.60 -3.98
CA ALA A 151 5.48 17.86 -4.45
C ALA A 151 4.82 18.54 -5.67
N VAL A 152 4.75 19.87 -5.70
CA VAL A 152 4.26 20.64 -6.86
C VAL A 152 5.17 20.46 -8.07
N GLU A 153 6.48 20.45 -7.86
CA GLU A 153 7.47 20.20 -8.92
C GLU A 153 7.35 18.77 -9.46
N THR A 154 7.25 17.77 -8.56
CA THR A 154 7.01 16.37 -8.93
C THR A 154 5.71 16.21 -9.72
N TRP A 155 4.63 16.87 -9.30
CA TRP A 155 3.38 16.87 -10.06
C TRP A 155 3.56 17.42 -11.47
N SER A 156 4.34 18.50 -11.63
CA SER A 156 4.58 19.10 -12.95
C SER A 156 5.26 18.13 -13.91
N GLU A 157 6.14 17.26 -13.40
CA GLU A 157 6.77 16.19 -14.19
C GLU A 157 5.82 15.01 -14.43
N ALA A 158 4.96 14.70 -13.46
CA ALA A 158 4.01 13.58 -13.53
C ALA A 158 2.77 13.88 -14.39
N ALA A 159 2.37 15.15 -14.53
CA ALA A 159 1.14 15.54 -15.20
C ALA A 159 0.97 14.97 -16.63
N PRO A 160 2.02 14.81 -17.47
CA PRO A 160 1.91 14.15 -18.75
C PRO A 160 1.49 12.67 -18.68
N TYR A 161 1.66 12.03 -17.51
CA TYR A 161 1.36 10.63 -17.26
C TYR A 161 0.08 10.43 -16.42
N ALA A 162 -0.67 11.50 -16.15
CA ALA A 162 -1.86 11.46 -15.28
C ALA A 162 -2.90 10.41 -15.71
N ASN A 163 -3.03 10.17 -17.02
CA ASN A 163 -3.95 9.16 -17.57
C ASN A 163 -3.54 7.70 -17.30
N LEU A 164 -2.33 7.46 -16.80
CA LEU A 164 -1.80 6.13 -16.42
C LEU A 164 -1.93 5.88 -14.91
N MET A 165 -2.42 6.86 -14.16
CA MET A 165 -2.58 6.78 -12.70
C MET A 165 -4.05 7.00 -12.32
N ILE A 166 -4.46 6.44 -11.18
CA ILE A 166 -5.80 6.66 -10.64
C ILE A 166 -5.83 7.69 -9.52
N GLY A 167 -4.69 7.95 -8.88
CA GLY A 167 -4.63 8.81 -7.72
C GLY A 167 -3.23 9.29 -7.37
N VAL A 168 -3.20 10.14 -6.35
CA VAL A 168 -1.98 10.58 -5.66
C VAL A 168 -2.06 10.22 -4.17
N GLY A 169 -0.90 9.95 -3.59
CA GLY A 169 -0.70 9.62 -2.17
C GLY A 169 0.32 10.54 -1.50
N LEU A 170 0.45 10.41 -0.19
CA LEU A 170 1.42 11.10 0.65
C LEU A 170 2.03 10.08 1.60
N ASP A 171 3.33 9.91 1.61
CA ASP A 171 4.03 8.90 2.41
C ASP A 171 5.36 9.40 2.99
N SER A 172 6.22 8.50 3.47
CA SER A 172 7.47 8.80 4.16
C SER A 172 7.24 9.32 5.59
N SER A 173 8.27 9.91 6.23
CA SER A 173 8.27 10.31 7.65
C SER A 173 7.10 11.22 8.02
N GLU A 174 6.15 10.70 8.79
CA GLU A 174 4.91 11.40 9.11
C GLU A 174 5.12 12.50 10.17
N VAL A 175 5.85 12.19 11.25
CA VAL A 175 5.99 13.10 12.39
C VAL A 175 6.74 14.37 12.01
N GLY A 176 6.09 15.52 12.24
CA GLY A 176 6.67 16.83 11.91
C GLY A 176 6.36 17.32 10.49
N ASN A 177 5.73 16.50 9.65
CA ASN A 177 5.40 16.81 8.26
C ASN A 177 3.88 16.73 8.03
N PRO A 178 3.10 17.74 8.50
CA PRO A 178 1.65 17.71 8.43
C PRO A 178 1.12 17.75 7.00
N PRO A 179 -0.01 17.09 6.70
CA PRO A 179 -0.55 16.96 5.35
C PRO A 179 -0.90 18.30 4.69
N GLU A 180 -1.25 19.33 5.46
CA GLU A 180 -1.63 20.65 4.95
C GLU A 180 -0.57 21.30 4.07
N TRP A 181 0.70 20.94 4.24
CA TRP A 181 1.80 21.46 3.42
C TRP A 181 1.74 21.00 1.96
N PHE A 182 0.97 19.96 1.66
CA PHE A 182 0.85 19.33 0.34
C PHE A 182 -0.45 19.67 -0.38
N ALA A 183 -1.29 20.54 0.22
CA ALA A 183 -2.62 20.88 -0.31
C ALA A 183 -2.60 21.39 -1.76
N GLU A 184 -1.57 22.16 -2.16
CA GLU A 184 -1.44 22.67 -3.52
C GLU A 184 -1.21 21.54 -4.54
N ALA A 185 -0.28 20.62 -4.27
CA ALA A 185 0.00 19.49 -5.16
C ALA A 185 -1.23 18.57 -5.30
N TYR A 186 -1.94 18.31 -4.20
CA TYR A 186 -3.18 17.55 -4.22
C TYR A 186 -4.30 18.22 -4.99
N GLN A 187 -4.43 19.55 -4.88
CA GLN A 187 -5.42 20.29 -5.66
C GLN A 187 -5.15 20.16 -7.15
N LEU A 188 -3.88 20.32 -7.58
CA LEU A 188 -3.48 20.18 -8.98
C LEU A 188 -3.79 18.75 -9.51
N ALA A 189 -3.51 17.72 -8.73
CA ALA A 189 -3.80 16.34 -9.11
C ALA A 189 -5.32 16.06 -9.21
N ARG A 190 -6.11 16.56 -8.26
CA ARG A 190 -7.59 16.45 -8.30
C ARG A 190 -8.19 17.21 -9.45
N ASP A 191 -7.66 18.37 -9.80
CA ASP A 191 -8.10 19.17 -10.97
C ASP A 191 -7.83 18.41 -12.29
N ALA A 192 -6.84 17.51 -12.30
CA ALA A 192 -6.59 16.58 -13.40
C ALA A 192 -7.45 15.30 -13.35
N GLY A 193 -8.34 15.16 -12.35
CA GLY A 193 -9.27 14.05 -12.21
C GLY A 193 -8.75 12.87 -11.40
N LEU A 194 -7.61 12.99 -10.72
CA LEU A 194 -7.05 11.93 -9.89
C LEU A 194 -7.71 11.88 -8.51
N ARG A 195 -7.75 10.67 -7.93
CA ARG A 195 -8.17 10.40 -6.55
C ARG A 195 -7.08 10.84 -5.57
N ALA A 196 -7.46 11.07 -4.33
CA ALA A 196 -6.57 11.46 -3.24
C ALA A 196 -6.60 10.42 -2.12
N VAL A 197 -5.43 9.94 -1.72
CA VAL A 197 -5.22 9.13 -0.51
C VAL A 197 -4.02 9.68 0.26
N ALA A 198 -3.85 9.33 1.51
CA ALA A 198 -2.69 9.79 2.29
C ALA A 198 -2.42 8.88 3.48
N HIS A 199 -1.15 8.60 3.75
CA HIS A 199 -0.70 8.08 5.04
C HIS A 199 -0.95 9.13 6.10
N ALA A 200 -1.76 8.77 7.09
CA ALA A 200 -2.04 9.65 8.22
C ALA A 200 -2.48 8.83 9.44
N GLY A 201 -1.96 9.19 10.60
CA GLY A 201 -2.28 8.49 11.85
C GLY A 201 -1.65 7.10 11.91
N GLU A 202 -0.50 6.90 11.32
CA GLU A 202 0.40 5.79 11.59
C GLU A 202 1.24 6.11 12.84
N GLU A 203 2.18 7.05 12.74
CA GLU A 203 2.96 7.61 13.84
C GLU A 203 2.42 8.97 14.28
N GLY A 204 1.86 9.74 13.36
CA GLY A 204 1.33 11.08 13.57
C GLY A 204 -0.01 11.07 14.34
N PRO A 205 -0.38 12.20 14.95
CA PRO A 205 -1.59 12.31 15.78
C PRO A 205 -2.87 12.25 14.91
N PRO A 206 -4.06 12.02 15.53
CA PRO A 206 -5.36 12.09 14.84
C PRO A 206 -5.59 13.37 14.04
N ALA A 207 -4.97 14.49 14.45
CA ALA A 207 -5.02 15.75 13.71
C ALA A 207 -4.48 15.63 12.27
N TYR A 208 -3.53 14.71 12.01
CA TYR A 208 -3.02 14.50 10.66
C TYR A 208 -4.02 13.74 9.79
N VAL A 209 -4.80 12.83 10.36
CA VAL A 209 -5.94 12.21 9.66
C VAL A 209 -6.98 13.28 9.29
N ILE A 210 -7.32 14.18 10.22
CA ILE A 210 -8.24 15.30 9.96
C ILE A 210 -7.67 16.20 8.86
N GLY A 211 -6.37 16.54 8.93
CA GLY A 211 -5.69 17.34 7.92
C GLY A 211 -5.70 16.70 6.53
N ALA A 212 -5.48 15.38 6.43
CA ALA A 212 -5.57 14.63 5.19
C ALA A 212 -6.99 14.68 4.59
N LEU A 213 -8.01 14.51 5.43
CA LEU A 213 -9.41 14.59 4.98
C LEU A 213 -9.80 16.01 4.55
N ASP A 214 -9.47 17.02 5.36
CA ASP A 214 -9.98 18.38 5.17
C ASP A 214 -9.14 19.22 4.20
N SER A 215 -7.80 19.06 4.21
CA SER A 215 -6.89 19.85 3.40
C SER A 215 -6.50 19.18 2.08
N LEU A 216 -6.31 17.85 2.08
CA LEU A 216 -5.97 17.12 0.87
C LEU A 216 -7.21 16.60 0.14
N GLY A 217 -8.35 16.45 0.84
CA GLY A 217 -9.56 15.84 0.31
C GLY A 217 -9.38 14.34 0.10
N SER A 218 -8.62 13.69 0.99
CA SER A 218 -8.37 12.25 0.90
C SER A 218 -9.66 11.46 1.01
N GLU A 219 -9.86 10.54 0.08
CA GLU A 219 -11.03 9.65 0.02
C GLU A 219 -10.79 8.34 0.78
N ARG A 220 -9.52 8.08 1.13
CA ARG A 220 -9.04 6.92 1.88
C ARG A 220 -7.84 7.34 2.71
N ILE A 221 -7.71 6.81 3.91
CA ILE A 221 -6.58 7.07 4.81
C ILE A 221 -5.74 5.79 4.90
N ASP A 222 -4.47 5.93 4.61
CA ASP A 222 -3.52 4.84 4.69
C ASP A 222 -3.02 4.72 6.13
N HIS A 223 -3.00 3.50 6.69
CA HIS A 223 -2.94 3.13 8.10
C HIS A 223 -4.12 3.63 8.93
N GLY A 224 -4.07 4.86 9.40
CA GLY A 224 -5.14 5.49 10.20
C GLY A 224 -5.33 4.90 11.59
N VAL A 225 -4.41 4.08 12.09
CA VAL A 225 -4.55 3.34 13.36
C VAL A 225 -4.71 4.26 14.58
N ARG A 226 -4.05 5.42 14.58
CA ARG A 226 -4.17 6.40 15.65
C ARG A 226 -5.47 7.20 15.66
N SER A 227 -6.33 7.03 14.64
CA SER A 227 -7.71 7.59 14.69
C SER A 227 -8.47 7.10 15.91
N ALA A 228 -8.15 5.93 16.46
CA ALA A 228 -8.77 5.37 17.66
C ALA A 228 -8.57 6.25 18.91
N GLU A 229 -7.58 7.14 18.92
CA GLU A 229 -7.29 8.07 20.03
C GLU A 229 -8.29 9.24 20.09
N ASP A 230 -9.05 9.50 19.01
CA ASP A 230 -10.08 10.54 18.94
C ASP A 230 -11.45 9.95 18.63
N PRO A 231 -12.35 9.81 19.62
CA PRO A 231 -13.68 9.26 19.41
C PRO A 231 -14.52 10.03 18.38
N ALA A 232 -14.38 11.35 18.27
CA ALA A 232 -15.13 12.15 17.31
C ALA A 232 -14.64 11.92 15.88
N LEU A 233 -13.32 11.71 15.69
CA LEU A 233 -12.78 11.30 14.40
C LEU A 233 -13.30 9.92 14.00
N VAL A 234 -13.34 8.95 14.93
CA VAL A 234 -13.89 7.62 14.60
C VAL A 234 -15.37 7.71 14.23
N GLU A 235 -16.18 8.52 14.95
CA GLU A 235 -17.58 8.76 14.57
C GLU A 235 -17.70 9.35 13.16
N ARG A 236 -16.81 10.27 12.78
CA ARG A 236 -16.73 10.82 11.41
C ARG A 236 -16.39 9.75 10.39
N LEU A 237 -15.35 8.94 10.63
CA LEU A 237 -14.93 7.86 9.72
C LEU A 237 -16.06 6.86 9.46
N VAL A 238 -16.84 6.52 10.52
CA VAL A 238 -18.01 5.66 10.42
C VAL A 238 -19.13 6.34 9.61
N ALA A 239 -19.46 7.60 9.95
CA ALA A 239 -20.56 8.32 9.32
C ALA A 239 -20.32 8.57 7.81
N GLU A 240 -19.09 8.93 7.44
CA GLU A 240 -18.68 9.21 6.08
C GLU A 240 -18.19 7.96 5.32
N GLN A 241 -18.09 6.81 6.02
CA GLN A 241 -17.58 5.55 5.49
C GLN A 241 -16.19 5.68 4.84
N ILE A 242 -15.33 6.51 5.45
CA ILE A 242 -13.94 6.67 5.02
C ILE A 242 -13.14 5.39 5.31
N PRO A 243 -12.53 4.75 4.29
CA PRO A 243 -11.76 3.54 4.51
C PRO A 243 -10.41 3.82 5.18
N LEU A 244 -9.99 2.90 6.06
CA LEU A 244 -8.63 2.82 6.58
C LEU A 244 -7.91 1.60 5.98
N THR A 245 -6.76 1.80 5.36
CA THR A 245 -5.97 0.70 4.78
C THR A 245 -4.87 0.29 5.76
N MET A 246 -5.20 -0.62 6.67
CA MET A 246 -4.29 -1.04 7.72
C MET A 246 -3.28 -2.09 7.25
N CYS A 247 -2.07 -2.04 7.81
CA CYS A 247 -0.94 -2.90 7.48
C CYS A 247 -0.39 -3.55 8.76
N PRO A 248 -1.00 -4.63 9.26
CA PRO A 248 -0.72 -5.15 10.60
C PRO A 248 0.73 -5.55 10.85
N LEU A 249 1.39 -6.25 9.90
CA LEU A 249 2.78 -6.66 10.06
C LEU A 249 3.73 -5.45 10.05
N SER A 250 3.49 -4.48 9.17
CA SER A 250 4.20 -3.21 9.12
C SER A 250 4.10 -2.47 10.46
N ASN A 251 2.87 -2.30 10.97
CA ASN A 251 2.63 -1.56 12.21
C ASN A 251 3.33 -2.18 13.43
N VAL A 252 3.53 -3.50 13.44
CA VAL A 252 4.34 -4.16 14.48
C VAL A 252 5.83 -4.00 14.19
N LYS A 253 6.26 -4.17 12.94
CA LYS A 253 7.66 -4.11 12.56
C LYS A 253 8.25 -2.71 12.79
N LEU A 254 7.46 -1.67 12.54
CA LEU A 254 7.81 -0.27 12.77
C LEU A 254 7.52 0.24 14.20
N ARG A 255 7.10 -0.65 15.12
CA ARG A 255 6.87 -0.34 16.53
C ARG A 255 5.68 0.59 16.81
N VAL A 256 4.77 0.75 15.88
CA VAL A 256 3.48 1.42 16.12
C VAL A 256 2.66 0.61 17.14
N PHE A 257 2.71 -0.71 17.04
CA PHE A 257 2.27 -1.65 18.06
C PHE A 257 3.44 -2.55 18.49
N ASP A 258 3.46 -2.99 19.74
CA ASP A 258 4.48 -3.90 20.26
C ASP A 258 4.28 -5.35 19.81
N ARG A 259 3.01 -5.73 19.49
CA ARG A 259 2.62 -7.04 18.99
C ARG A 259 1.24 -6.98 18.33
N LEU A 260 0.94 -7.99 17.50
CA LEU A 260 -0.34 -8.06 16.75
C LEU A 260 -1.58 -8.16 17.67
N GLU A 261 -1.46 -8.82 18.83
CA GLU A 261 -2.56 -8.98 19.79
C GLU A 261 -3.02 -7.63 20.39
N HIS A 262 -2.20 -6.58 20.29
CA HIS A 262 -2.55 -5.23 20.73
C HIS A 262 -3.02 -4.33 19.58
N HIS A 263 -3.04 -4.84 18.35
CA HIS A 263 -3.50 -4.07 17.20
C HIS A 263 -5.00 -3.77 17.28
N ASN A 264 -5.38 -2.54 17.00
CA ASN A 264 -6.76 -2.05 17.17
C ASN A 264 -7.71 -2.30 15.99
N LEU A 265 -7.27 -3.10 15.00
CA LEU A 265 -8.05 -3.42 13.80
C LEU A 265 -9.46 -3.94 14.15
N LYS A 266 -9.55 -4.92 15.07
CA LYS A 266 -10.83 -5.52 15.44
C LYS A 266 -11.75 -4.52 16.16
N ASP A 267 -11.20 -3.67 17.04
CA ASP A 267 -11.98 -2.62 17.73
C ASP A 267 -12.59 -1.63 16.72
N LEU A 268 -11.79 -1.16 15.77
CA LEU A 268 -12.28 -0.23 14.76
C LEU A 268 -13.29 -0.89 13.81
N LEU A 269 -13.06 -2.15 13.43
CA LEU A 269 -14.01 -2.93 12.62
C LEU A 269 -15.36 -3.08 13.34
N ASP A 270 -15.35 -3.46 14.64
CA ASP A 270 -16.56 -3.63 15.46
C ASP A 270 -17.32 -2.32 15.69
N ARG A 271 -16.61 -1.21 15.66
CA ARG A 271 -17.21 0.14 15.72
C ARG A 271 -17.81 0.59 14.38
N GLY A 272 -17.64 -0.19 13.31
CA GLY A 272 -18.21 0.08 11.99
C GLY A 272 -17.31 0.91 11.07
N VAL A 273 -16.04 1.10 11.41
CA VAL A 273 -15.06 1.71 10.51
C VAL A 273 -14.79 0.75 9.35
N ARG A 274 -14.73 1.27 8.13
CA ARG A 274 -14.37 0.49 6.94
C ARG A 274 -12.87 0.20 6.92
N VAL A 275 -12.45 -0.85 7.60
CA VAL A 275 -11.04 -1.29 7.66
C VAL A 275 -10.75 -2.28 6.56
N THR A 276 -9.55 -2.20 5.98
CA THR A 276 -9.01 -3.21 5.05
C THR A 276 -7.64 -3.68 5.53
N ILE A 277 -7.18 -4.84 5.06
CA ILE A 277 -5.86 -5.40 5.36
C ILE A 277 -4.99 -5.34 4.12
N ASN A 278 -3.75 -4.90 4.28
CA ASN A 278 -2.78 -4.70 3.22
C ASN A 278 -1.38 -5.07 3.70
N SER A 279 -0.40 -5.09 2.81
CA SER A 279 0.96 -5.54 3.13
C SER A 279 2.01 -4.45 3.29
N ASP A 280 1.75 -3.23 2.77
CA ASP A 280 2.68 -2.10 2.83
C ASP A 280 3.97 -2.36 2.03
N ASP A 281 5.05 -2.76 2.69
CA ASP A 281 6.35 -3.15 2.10
C ASP A 281 6.67 -4.62 2.43
N PRO A 282 6.01 -5.57 1.75
CA PRO A 282 5.99 -6.97 2.17
C PRO A 282 7.35 -7.65 2.22
N ALA A 283 8.30 -7.27 1.36
CA ALA A 283 9.65 -7.82 1.36
C ALA A 283 10.44 -7.42 2.61
N TYR A 284 10.11 -6.27 3.19
CA TYR A 284 10.77 -5.70 4.37
C TYR A 284 10.07 -6.07 5.69
N PHE A 285 8.75 -6.15 5.68
CA PHE A 285 7.94 -6.37 6.89
C PHE A 285 7.56 -7.84 7.11
N GLY A 286 7.98 -8.71 6.20
CA GLY A 286 7.95 -10.17 6.40
C GLY A 286 6.65 -10.86 6.02
N GLY A 287 5.83 -10.26 5.14
CA GLY A 287 4.66 -10.95 4.62
C GLY A 287 3.80 -10.12 3.66
N TYR A 288 3.27 -10.80 2.65
CA TYR A 288 2.32 -10.22 1.69
C TYR A 288 0.90 -10.17 2.27
N VAL A 289 -0.07 -9.79 1.46
CA VAL A 289 -1.45 -9.59 1.93
C VAL A 289 -2.04 -10.83 2.61
N LEU A 290 -1.79 -12.03 2.07
CA LEU A 290 -2.25 -13.27 2.68
C LEU A 290 -1.65 -13.49 4.08
N ASP A 291 -0.34 -13.23 4.22
CA ASP A 291 0.36 -13.38 5.48
C ASP A 291 -0.17 -12.40 6.53
N ASN A 292 -0.45 -11.14 6.13
CA ASN A 292 -1.10 -10.15 6.99
C ASN A 292 -2.48 -10.59 7.47
N TYR A 293 -3.33 -11.11 6.55
CA TYR A 293 -4.64 -11.64 6.93
C TYR A 293 -4.54 -12.80 7.92
N VAL A 294 -3.64 -13.75 7.67
CA VAL A 294 -3.48 -14.93 8.54
C VAL A 294 -2.94 -14.51 9.91
N ALA A 295 -1.88 -13.71 9.94
CA ALA A 295 -1.24 -13.30 11.19
C ALA A 295 -2.19 -12.49 12.10
N ILE A 296 -2.92 -11.53 11.53
CA ILE A 296 -3.85 -10.72 12.33
C ILE A 296 -5.10 -11.51 12.73
N ALA A 297 -5.55 -12.45 11.89
CA ALA A 297 -6.69 -13.30 12.22
C ALA A 297 -6.39 -14.21 13.42
N GLU A 298 -5.19 -14.77 13.47
CA GLU A 298 -4.74 -15.59 14.59
C GLU A 298 -4.54 -14.76 15.87
N ALA A 299 -3.93 -13.56 15.74
CA ALA A 299 -3.62 -12.73 16.88
C ALA A 299 -4.87 -12.12 17.54
N LEU A 300 -5.89 -11.76 16.77
CA LEU A 300 -7.12 -11.13 17.25
C LEU A 300 -8.32 -12.07 17.30
N ASP A 301 -8.13 -13.37 17.07
CA ASP A 301 -9.20 -14.39 17.02
C ASP A 301 -10.35 -13.97 16.09
N LEU A 302 -9.99 -13.50 14.87
CA LEU A 302 -10.98 -13.03 13.90
C LEU A 302 -11.83 -14.20 13.40
N SER A 303 -13.14 -14.01 13.40
CA SER A 303 -14.08 -14.98 12.85
C SER A 303 -13.99 -15.03 11.31
N ARG A 304 -14.55 -16.10 10.71
CA ARG A 304 -14.70 -16.15 9.24
C ARG A 304 -15.53 -14.98 8.70
N GLU A 305 -16.52 -14.53 9.46
CA GLU A 305 -17.38 -13.40 9.11
C GLU A 305 -16.59 -12.08 9.12
N ASP A 306 -15.69 -11.88 10.08
CA ASP A 306 -14.77 -10.74 10.09
C ASP A 306 -13.88 -10.74 8.84
N LEU A 307 -13.30 -11.90 8.48
CA LEU A 307 -12.45 -12.02 7.29
C LEU A 307 -13.22 -11.75 5.98
N ILE A 308 -14.48 -12.20 5.88
CA ILE A 308 -15.36 -11.89 4.75
C ILE A 308 -15.65 -10.38 4.71
N THR A 309 -15.93 -9.78 5.87
CA THR A 309 -16.19 -8.34 5.97
C THR A 309 -14.97 -7.53 5.54
N LEU A 310 -13.77 -7.92 5.98
CA LEU A 310 -12.53 -7.26 5.58
C LEU A 310 -12.25 -7.37 4.08
N ALA A 311 -12.51 -8.55 3.48
CA ALA A 311 -12.40 -8.74 2.04
C ALA A 311 -13.43 -7.87 1.27
N ARG A 312 -14.68 -7.83 1.75
CA ARG A 312 -15.75 -6.97 1.21
C ARG A 312 -15.35 -5.50 1.28
N ASN A 313 -14.89 -5.04 2.45
CA ASN A 313 -14.43 -3.67 2.64
C ASN A 313 -13.34 -3.28 1.65
N SER A 314 -12.40 -4.20 1.35
CA SER A 314 -11.33 -3.92 0.39
C SER A 314 -11.86 -3.67 -1.03
N ILE A 315 -12.87 -4.44 -1.46
CA ILE A 315 -13.52 -4.26 -2.77
C ILE A 315 -14.30 -2.94 -2.80
N GLU A 316 -15.08 -2.66 -1.74
CA GLU A 316 -15.88 -1.43 -1.65
C GLU A 316 -15.01 -0.17 -1.58
N ALA A 317 -13.84 -0.24 -0.93
CA ALA A 317 -12.89 0.85 -0.81
C ALA A 317 -12.03 1.09 -2.06
N ALA A 318 -11.96 0.12 -2.99
CA ALA A 318 -11.19 0.24 -4.22
C ALA A 318 -11.75 1.32 -5.15
N PHE A 319 -10.88 1.98 -5.90
CA PHE A 319 -11.27 2.97 -6.93
C PHE A 319 -11.64 2.27 -8.24
N LEU A 320 -12.70 1.50 -8.18
CA LEU A 320 -13.32 0.78 -9.29
C LEU A 320 -14.66 1.41 -9.67
N SER A 321 -15.12 1.15 -10.87
CA SER A 321 -16.50 1.46 -11.26
C SER A 321 -17.51 0.64 -10.44
N VAL A 322 -18.76 1.08 -10.41
CA VAL A 322 -19.83 0.34 -9.72
C VAL A 322 -19.97 -1.08 -10.28
N ASP A 323 -19.95 -1.22 -11.60
CA ASP A 323 -20.11 -2.53 -12.26
C ASP A 323 -18.95 -3.50 -11.90
N GLU A 324 -17.72 -3.00 -11.83
CA GLU A 324 -16.56 -3.81 -11.42
C GLU A 324 -16.66 -4.22 -9.95
N LYS A 325 -17.06 -3.31 -9.06
CA LYS A 325 -17.31 -3.64 -7.64
C LYS A 325 -18.39 -4.69 -7.49
N ASP A 326 -19.51 -4.52 -8.16
CA ASP A 326 -20.64 -5.44 -8.10
C ASP A 326 -20.24 -6.84 -8.59
N ALA A 327 -19.43 -6.94 -9.64
CA ALA A 327 -18.91 -8.21 -10.13
C ALA A 327 -18.01 -8.90 -9.08
N LEU A 328 -17.07 -8.18 -8.48
CA LEU A 328 -16.19 -8.75 -7.45
C LEU A 328 -16.95 -9.12 -6.16
N LEU A 329 -17.95 -8.34 -5.78
CA LEU A 329 -18.79 -8.64 -4.62
C LEU A 329 -19.66 -9.89 -4.88
N ALA A 330 -20.17 -10.06 -6.10
CA ALA A 330 -20.89 -11.28 -6.48
C ALA A 330 -19.98 -12.52 -6.44
N ASP A 331 -18.72 -12.40 -6.89
CA ASP A 331 -17.74 -13.48 -6.78
C ASP A 331 -17.45 -13.83 -5.31
N LEU A 332 -17.30 -12.82 -4.44
CA LEU A 332 -17.12 -13.01 -3.00
C LEU A 332 -18.32 -13.75 -2.38
N ASP A 333 -19.54 -13.32 -2.69
CA ASP A 333 -20.76 -13.94 -2.19
C ASP A 333 -20.91 -15.41 -2.65
N ALA A 334 -20.50 -15.72 -3.88
CA ALA A 334 -20.52 -17.08 -4.41
C ALA A 334 -19.57 -18.02 -3.64
N VAL A 335 -18.36 -17.55 -3.30
CA VAL A 335 -17.38 -18.32 -2.53
C VAL A 335 -17.82 -18.50 -1.07
N THR A 336 -18.47 -17.51 -0.47
CA THR A 336 -18.83 -17.53 0.95
C THR A 336 -20.15 -18.24 1.25
N SER A 337 -21.00 -18.43 0.23
CA SER A 337 -22.26 -19.15 0.34
C SER A 337 -22.12 -20.67 0.12
N SER A 338 -20.92 -21.15 -0.22
CA SER A 338 -20.59 -22.56 -0.48
C SER A 338 -20.03 -23.23 0.74
#